data_5855e77c8cb219c909af1b1c3d81afac
#
_entry.id   5855e77c8cb219c909af1b1c3d81afac
#
_cell.length_a   1.000
_cell.length_b   1.000
_cell.length_c   1.000
_cell.angle_alpha   90.00
_cell.angle_beta   90.00
_cell.angle_gamma   90.00
#
_symmetry.space_group_name_H-M   'P 1'
#
loop_
_entity.id
_entity.type
_entity.pdbx_description
1 polymer ?
#
loop_
_entity_poly.entity_id
_entity_poly.type
_entity_poly.pdbx_seq_one_letter_code
_entity_poly.pdbx_strand_id
1 'polypeptide(L)'
;MTSQWRPVARQDWSQAVEQRSVKVLLALPVIVILLSAYLYPVLAQSQITTGRFGSFVRGLLRVVIPIVGALLGYNAIAGDFESGSLLLTLSLPQRRRTVVLARFIARAGLLIIATLCAVIVGMGLVVYPRGSFEPLGVLIFIITTASFSAIWVGIGVAVSTLVATTRRALGLGFAIVILFAIVWDIIESVLRGVLLSADMISGELPGLIQFVFGLSPGNAFSTVIIGFVDTTQAVTGVWYLSEWVAAIVLLGWIVGPLTVGVLRFERRDLQ
;
A
#
# COMPACT_ATOMS: atom_id res chain seq x y z
N MET A 1 -12.43 16.36 25.16
CA MET A 1 -11.05 16.37 24.60
C MET A 1 -11.04 15.83 23.18
N THR A 2 -11.97 16.26 22.38
CA THR A 2 -12.28 15.73 21.05
C THR A 2 -11.89 16.76 19.99
N SER A 3 -11.13 16.33 18.99
CA SER A 3 -10.96 16.94 17.66
C SER A 3 -9.78 17.88 17.38
N GLN A 4 -8.68 17.82 18.10
CA GLN A 4 -7.49 18.62 17.73
C GLN A 4 -6.75 18.09 16.47
N TRP A 5 -7.00 16.85 16.05
CA TRP A 5 -6.38 16.27 14.86
C TRP A 5 -6.97 16.80 13.54
N ARG A 6 -8.25 17.16 13.52
CA ARG A 6 -8.96 17.64 12.31
C ARG A 6 -8.35 18.88 11.67
N PRO A 7 -8.03 19.96 12.43
CA PRO A 7 -7.38 21.14 11.85
C PRO A 7 -6.02 20.79 11.20
N VAL A 8 -5.20 19.98 11.89
CA VAL A 8 -3.88 19.57 11.38
C VAL A 8 -4.02 18.73 10.11
N ALA A 9 -4.90 17.74 10.12
CA ALA A 9 -5.16 16.92 8.94
C ALA A 9 -5.71 17.75 7.77
N ARG A 10 -6.62 18.69 8.03
CA ARG A 10 -7.17 19.58 6.99
C ARG A 10 -6.10 20.49 6.39
N GLN A 11 -5.22 21.02 7.23
CA GLN A 11 -4.11 21.86 6.79
C GLN A 11 -3.13 21.07 5.92
N ASP A 12 -2.68 19.88 6.39
CA ASP A 12 -1.76 19.02 5.61
C ASP A 12 -2.40 18.57 4.29
N TRP A 13 -3.70 18.27 4.31
CA TRP A 13 -4.48 17.93 3.11
C TRP A 13 -4.48 19.06 2.10
N SER A 14 -4.85 20.29 2.50
CA SER A 14 -4.92 21.42 1.56
C SER A 14 -3.55 21.78 0.99
N GLN A 15 -2.51 21.77 1.82
CA GLN A 15 -1.14 21.99 1.37
C GLN A 15 -0.66 20.90 0.40
N ALA A 16 -0.97 19.63 0.69
CA ALA A 16 -0.59 18.52 -0.16
C ALA A 16 -1.30 18.58 -1.53
N VAL A 17 -2.59 18.91 -1.56
CA VAL A 17 -3.35 19.02 -2.82
C VAL A 17 -2.84 20.16 -3.71
N GLU A 18 -2.30 21.23 -3.14
CA GLU A 18 -1.75 22.35 -3.91
C GLU A 18 -0.39 22.03 -4.56
N GLN A 19 0.37 21.10 -3.98
CA GLN A 19 1.70 20.74 -4.47
C GLN A 19 1.64 20.00 -5.80
N ARG A 20 2.36 20.50 -6.82
CA ARG A 20 2.44 19.84 -8.14
C ARG A 20 3.02 18.44 -8.07
N SER A 21 4.01 18.21 -7.22
CA SER A 21 4.62 16.88 -7.02
C SER A 21 3.61 15.85 -6.52
N VAL A 22 2.74 16.22 -5.59
CA VAL A 22 1.68 15.33 -5.07
C VAL A 22 0.67 15.00 -6.17
N LYS A 23 0.26 15.98 -6.97
CA LYS A 23 -0.65 15.74 -8.11
C LYS A 23 -0.07 14.76 -9.12
N VAL A 24 1.21 14.89 -9.46
CA VAL A 24 1.91 13.97 -10.37
C VAL A 24 2.00 12.58 -9.76
N LEU A 25 2.33 12.47 -8.47
CA LEU A 25 2.38 11.19 -7.76
C LEU A 25 1.02 10.49 -7.74
N LEU A 26 -0.06 11.22 -7.45
CA LEU A 26 -1.41 10.66 -7.44
C LEU A 26 -1.92 10.28 -8.83
N ALA A 27 -1.47 11.00 -9.87
CA ALA A 27 -1.82 10.67 -11.26
C ALA A 27 -1.26 9.30 -11.70
N LEU A 28 -0.13 8.85 -11.14
CA LEU A 28 0.53 7.62 -11.55
C LEU A 28 -0.34 6.37 -11.33
N PRO A 29 -0.85 6.06 -10.12
CA PRO A 29 -1.75 4.92 -9.93
C PRO A 29 -3.08 5.09 -10.69
N VAL A 30 -3.58 6.31 -10.84
CA VAL A 30 -4.78 6.59 -11.62
C VAL A 30 -4.58 6.20 -13.09
N ILE A 31 -3.49 6.64 -13.71
CA ILE A 31 -3.15 6.30 -15.11
C ILE A 31 -2.98 4.80 -15.26
N VAL A 32 -2.27 4.15 -14.34
CA VAL A 32 -2.06 2.69 -14.40
C VAL A 32 -3.38 1.93 -14.33
N ILE A 33 -4.30 2.30 -13.43
CA ILE A 33 -5.60 1.65 -13.30
C ILE A 33 -6.44 1.86 -14.57
N LEU A 34 -6.55 3.11 -15.03
CA LEU A 34 -7.38 3.43 -16.19
C LEU A 34 -6.83 2.84 -17.50
N LEU A 35 -5.51 2.88 -17.69
CA LEU A 35 -4.88 2.25 -18.84
C LEU A 35 -5.04 0.73 -18.80
N SER A 36 -4.89 0.12 -17.63
CA SER A 36 -5.14 -1.31 -17.44
C SER A 36 -6.59 -1.67 -17.76
N ALA A 37 -7.56 -0.87 -17.31
CA ALA A 37 -8.97 -1.09 -17.59
C ALA A 37 -9.31 -0.94 -19.08
N TYR A 38 -8.66 -0.04 -19.78
CA TYR A 38 -8.80 0.14 -21.23
C TYR A 38 -8.18 -1.02 -22.01
N LEU A 39 -6.99 -1.49 -21.59
CA LEU A 39 -6.29 -2.58 -22.29
C LEU A 39 -6.82 -3.97 -21.94
N TYR A 40 -7.40 -4.15 -20.76
CA TYR A 40 -7.84 -5.46 -20.29
C TYR A 40 -8.81 -6.17 -21.26
N PRO A 41 -9.87 -5.55 -21.79
CA PRO A 41 -10.76 -6.20 -22.73
C PRO A 41 -10.11 -6.65 -24.06
N VAL A 42 -9.00 -5.99 -24.44
CA VAL A 42 -8.24 -6.32 -25.65
C VAL A 42 -7.27 -7.47 -25.40
N LEU A 43 -6.69 -7.53 -24.20
CA LEU A 43 -5.67 -8.52 -23.82
C LEU A 43 -6.27 -9.78 -23.19
N ALA A 44 -7.49 -9.70 -22.67
CA ALA A 44 -8.15 -10.83 -22.02
C ALA A 44 -8.52 -11.92 -23.03
N GLN A 45 -7.97 -13.12 -22.85
CA GLN A 45 -8.29 -14.33 -23.64
C GLN A 45 -9.49 -15.11 -23.06
N SER A 46 -10.15 -14.60 -22.04
CA SER A 46 -11.20 -15.26 -21.27
C SER A 46 -12.36 -14.29 -21.03
N GLN A 47 -13.41 -14.76 -20.32
CA GLN A 47 -14.55 -13.91 -19.97
C GLN A 47 -14.07 -12.63 -19.23
N ILE A 48 -14.59 -11.49 -19.69
CA ILE A 48 -14.31 -10.18 -19.11
C ILE A 48 -15.17 -10.01 -17.86
N THR A 49 -14.55 -10.05 -16.68
CA THR A 49 -15.22 -9.82 -15.40
C THR A 49 -14.44 -8.82 -14.56
N THR A 50 -15.13 -8.14 -13.63
CA THR A 50 -14.48 -7.22 -12.69
C THR A 50 -13.54 -7.94 -11.74
N GLY A 51 -13.80 -9.19 -11.37
CA GLY A 51 -12.94 -10.01 -10.54
C GLY A 51 -11.61 -10.32 -11.21
N ARG A 52 -11.63 -10.81 -12.44
CA ARG A 52 -10.41 -11.08 -13.22
C ARG A 52 -9.62 -9.81 -13.55
N PHE A 53 -10.30 -8.69 -13.76
CA PHE A 53 -9.62 -7.40 -13.90
C PHE A 53 -8.83 -7.03 -12.63
N GLY A 54 -9.39 -7.27 -11.44
CA GLY A 54 -8.67 -7.10 -10.18
C GLY A 54 -7.36 -7.88 -10.13
N SER A 55 -7.39 -9.15 -10.56
CA SER A 55 -6.19 -9.98 -10.68
C SER A 55 -5.22 -9.46 -11.74
N PHE A 56 -5.70 -8.97 -12.87
CA PHE A 56 -4.89 -8.41 -13.94
C PHE A 56 -4.12 -7.16 -13.49
N VAL A 57 -4.79 -6.20 -12.86
CA VAL A 57 -4.17 -4.93 -12.44
C VAL A 57 -3.33 -5.07 -11.17
N ARG A 58 -3.56 -6.12 -10.38
CA ARG A 58 -2.87 -6.41 -9.10
C ARG A 58 -1.35 -6.29 -9.20
N GLY A 59 -0.73 -6.90 -10.22
CA GLY A 59 0.73 -6.90 -10.39
C GLY A 59 1.30 -5.49 -10.53
N LEU A 60 0.64 -4.62 -11.27
CA LEU A 60 1.04 -3.23 -11.44
C LEU A 60 0.82 -2.41 -10.17
N LEU A 61 -0.31 -2.59 -9.49
CA LEU A 61 -0.60 -1.90 -8.22
C LEU A 61 0.37 -2.29 -7.12
N ARG A 62 0.84 -3.54 -7.12
CA ARG A 62 1.84 -4.05 -6.17
C ARG A 62 3.17 -3.31 -6.25
N VAL A 63 3.49 -2.68 -7.37
CA VAL A 63 4.71 -1.87 -7.56
C VAL A 63 4.42 -0.38 -7.40
N VAL A 64 3.34 0.09 -8.01
CA VAL A 64 3.05 1.53 -8.09
C VAL A 64 2.60 2.11 -6.75
N ILE A 65 1.70 1.42 -6.03
CA ILE A 65 1.21 1.91 -4.73
C ILE A 65 2.32 2.02 -3.69
N PRO A 66 3.25 1.06 -3.54
CA PRO A 66 4.42 1.21 -2.67
C PRO A 66 5.24 2.46 -2.93
N ILE A 67 5.60 2.69 -4.19
CA ILE A 67 6.40 3.84 -4.59
C ILE A 67 5.68 5.15 -4.23
N VAL A 68 4.43 5.28 -4.66
CA VAL A 68 3.65 6.50 -4.43
C VAL A 68 3.35 6.71 -2.94
N GLY A 69 2.98 5.64 -2.22
CA GLY A 69 2.68 5.71 -0.80
C GLY A 69 3.89 6.12 0.04
N ALA A 70 5.05 5.51 -0.20
CA ALA A 70 6.30 5.88 0.46
C ALA A 70 6.69 7.33 0.16
N LEU A 71 6.55 7.77 -1.12
CA LEU A 71 6.84 9.13 -1.54
C LEU A 71 5.85 10.16 -0.98
N LEU A 72 4.61 9.81 -0.73
CA LEU A 72 3.68 10.69 -0.02
C LEU A 72 4.01 10.77 1.49
N GLY A 73 4.53 9.69 2.06
CA GLY A 73 4.80 9.59 3.50
C GLY A 73 6.14 10.15 3.97
N TYR A 74 7.23 10.02 3.18
CA TYR A 74 8.61 10.27 3.65
C TYR A 74 8.86 11.66 4.21
N ASN A 75 8.20 12.68 3.68
CA ASN A 75 8.37 14.07 4.09
C ASN A 75 7.35 14.52 5.14
N ALA A 76 6.58 13.60 5.72
CA ALA A 76 5.49 13.95 6.63
C ALA A 76 5.99 14.65 7.90
N ILE A 77 7.07 14.18 8.48
CA ILE A 77 7.64 14.67 9.74
C ILE A 77 9.10 15.14 9.54
N ALA A 78 9.88 14.45 8.70
CA ALA A 78 11.28 14.75 8.46
C ALA A 78 11.49 16.17 7.90
N GLY A 79 10.58 16.67 7.07
CA GLY A 79 10.64 18.04 6.53
C GLY A 79 10.49 19.12 7.60
N ASP A 80 9.64 18.88 8.59
CA ASP A 80 9.46 19.82 9.69
C ASP A 80 10.65 19.80 10.67
N PHE A 81 11.30 18.64 10.83
CA PHE A 81 12.56 18.57 11.55
C PHE A 81 13.65 19.41 10.86
N GLU A 82 13.79 19.22 9.55
CA GLU A 82 14.83 19.87 8.76
C GLU A 82 14.64 21.39 8.66
N SER A 83 13.38 21.86 8.57
CA SER A 83 13.04 23.29 8.53
C SER A 83 12.92 23.96 9.90
N GLY A 84 12.96 23.19 11.00
CA GLY A 84 12.71 23.70 12.35
C GLY A 84 11.24 24.05 12.65
N SER A 85 10.33 23.90 11.68
CA SER A 85 8.89 24.23 11.84
C SER A 85 8.18 23.29 12.83
N LEU A 86 8.80 22.16 13.15
CA LEU A 86 8.28 21.22 14.15
C LEU A 86 8.16 21.86 15.54
N LEU A 87 9.10 22.74 15.93
CA LEU A 87 9.06 23.46 17.20
C LEU A 87 7.84 24.38 17.29
N LEU A 88 7.48 25.04 16.19
CA LEU A 88 6.27 25.86 16.08
C LEU A 88 5.00 25.01 16.18
N THR A 89 4.98 23.86 15.53
CA THR A 89 3.82 22.94 15.58
C THR A 89 3.63 22.36 16.99
N LEU A 90 4.71 22.08 17.71
CA LEU A 90 4.68 21.52 19.06
C LEU A 90 4.57 22.57 20.18
N SER A 91 4.72 23.87 19.88
CA SER A 91 4.39 24.95 20.82
C SER A 91 2.88 25.06 21.05
N LEU A 92 2.06 24.53 20.14
CA LEU A 92 0.63 24.36 20.36
C LEU A 92 0.37 23.18 21.30
N PRO A 93 -0.68 23.19 22.14
CA PRO A 93 -0.97 22.13 23.10
C PRO A 93 -1.50 20.86 22.42
N GLN A 94 -0.67 20.27 21.54
CA GLN A 94 -1.00 19.08 20.77
C GLN A 94 -0.09 17.91 21.17
N ARG A 95 -0.68 16.70 21.27
CA ARG A 95 0.08 15.49 21.53
C ARG A 95 0.83 15.07 20.27
N ARG A 96 2.10 14.67 20.39
CA ARG A 96 2.96 14.22 19.27
C ARG A 96 2.29 13.14 18.40
N ARG A 97 1.63 12.15 19.03
CA ARG A 97 0.86 11.12 18.33
C ARG A 97 -0.26 11.67 17.44
N THR A 98 -0.90 12.76 17.89
CA THR A 98 -1.99 13.39 17.12
C THR A 98 -1.46 13.98 15.82
N VAL A 99 -0.27 14.57 15.83
CA VAL A 99 0.37 15.12 14.62
C VAL A 99 0.71 14.02 13.62
N VAL A 100 1.32 12.91 14.08
CA VAL A 100 1.67 11.76 13.21
C VAL A 100 0.42 11.17 12.57
N LEU A 101 -0.63 10.89 13.38
CA LEU A 101 -1.87 10.31 12.89
C LEU A 101 -2.63 11.26 11.95
N ALA A 102 -2.66 12.56 12.25
CA ALA A 102 -3.33 13.54 11.39
C ALA A 102 -2.68 13.59 9.99
N ARG A 103 -1.35 13.58 9.91
CA ARG A 103 -0.60 13.56 8.64
C ARG A 103 -0.75 12.23 7.89
N PHE A 104 -0.75 11.13 8.62
CA PHE A 104 -1.05 9.83 8.03
C PHE A 104 -2.44 9.82 7.38
N ILE A 105 -3.48 10.25 8.12
CA ILE A 105 -4.86 10.29 7.63
C ILE A 105 -4.98 11.20 6.40
N ALA A 106 -4.36 12.38 6.43
CA ALA A 106 -4.40 13.31 5.30
C ALA A 106 -3.77 12.69 4.04
N ARG A 107 -2.57 12.14 4.14
CA ARG A 107 -1.82 11.62 2.99
C ARG A 107 -2.35 10.27 2.49
N ALA A 108 -2.71 9.37 3.41
CA ALA A 108 -3.36 8.11 3.05
C ALA A 108 -4.73 8.37 2.39
N GLY A 109 -5.51 9.32 2.94
CA GLY A 109 -6.79 9.72 2.35
C GLY A 109 -6.65 10.21 0.91
N LEU A 110 -5.62 11.01 0.59
CA LEU A 110 -5.37 11.47 -0.78
C LEU A 110 -5.11 10.30 -1.74
N LEU A 111 -4.22 9.37 -1.37
CA LEU A 111 -3.91 8.22 -2.20
C LEU A 111 -5.12 7.29 -2.34
N ILE A 112 -5.82 7.03 -1.24
CA ILE A 112 -7.02 6.20 -1.23
C ILE A 112 -8.10 6.79 -2.14
N ILE A 113 -8.43 8.07 -2.01
CA ILE A 113 -9.46 8.69 -2.86
C ILE A 113 -9.06 8.65 -4.33
N ALA A 114 -7.82 8.99 -4.67
CA ALA A 114 -7.35 8.95 -6.05
C ALA A 114 -7.43 7.54 -6.64
N THR A 115 -6.97 6.51 -5.91
CA THR A 115 -7.02 5.12 -6.36
C THR A 115 -8.44 4.59 -6.43
N LEU A 116 -9.31 4.91 -5.46
CA LEU A 116 -10.71 4.47 -5.48
C LEU A 116 -11.51 5.10 -6.61
N CYS A 117 -11.34 6.39 -6.87
CA CYS A 117 -11.97 7.03 -8.03
C CYS A 117 -11.53 6.35 -9.34
N ALA A 118 -10.24 6.05 -9.48
CA ALA A 118 -9.73 5.35 -10.66
C ALA A 118 -10.26 3.91 -10.76
N VAL A 119 -10.36 3.18 -9.65
CA VAL A 119 -10.93 1.82 -9.61
C VAL A 119 -12.40 1.85 -10.04
N ILE A 120 -13.21 2.76 -9.50
CA ILE A 120 -14.64 2.87 -9.85
C ILE A 120 -14.81 3.15 -11.34
N VAL A 121 -14.07 4.12 -11.88
CA VAL A 121 -14.11 4.44 -13.32
C VAL A 121 -13.59 3.26 -14.16
N GLY A 122 -12.46 2.65 -13.74
CA GLY A 122 -11.87 1.50 -14.42
C GLY A 122 -12.81 0.29 -14.47
N MET A 123 -13.48 -0.04 -13.35
CA MET A 123 -14.48 -1.11 -13.31
C MET A 123 -15.67 -0.81 -14.24
N GLY A 124 -16.12 0.46 -14.32
CA GLY A 124 -17.12 0.88 -15.28
C GLY A 124 -16.69 0.63 -16.73
N LEU A 125 -15.43 0.94 -17.08
CA LEU A 125 -14.86 0.67 -18.41
C LEU A 125 -14.78 -0.84 -18.72
N VAL A 126 -14.47 -1.67 -17.73
CA VAL A 126 -14.38 -3.13 -17.88
C VAL A 126 -15.77 -3.74 -18.12
N VAL A 127 -16.80 -3.24 -17.43
CA VAL A 127 -18.18 -3.74 -17.60
C VAL A 127 -18.77 -3.34 -18.95
N TYR A 128 -18.42 -2.18 -19.46
CA TYR A 128 -18.93 -1.68 -20.75
C TYR A 128 -18.06 -2.16 -21.92
N PRO A 129 -18.63 -2.68 -23.04
CA PRO A 129 -20.06 -2.99 -23.26
C PRO A 129 -20.43 -4.44 -22.94
N ARG A 130 -19.51 -5.33 -22.61
CA ARG A 130 -19.73 -6.78 -22.58
C ARG A 130 -19.21 -7.51 -21.34
N GLY A 131 -18.68 -6.77 -20.36
CA GLY A 131 -18.15 -7.36 -19.13
C GLY A 131 -19.25 -7.66 -18.11
N SER A 132 -18.99 -8.61 -17.20
CA SER A 132 -19.86 -8.89 -16.07
C SER A 132 -19.41 -8.15 -14.82
N PHE A 133 -20.38 -7.69 -14.03
CA PHE A 133 -20.15 -6.99 -12.78
C PHE A 133 -20.34 -7.95 -11.60
N GLU A 134 -19.31 -8.03 -10.75
CA GLU A 134 -19.28 -8.85 -9.54
C GLU A 134 -19.18 -7.94 -8.30
N PRO A 135 -20.33 -7.55 -7.69
CA PRO A 135 -20.37 -6.49 -6.66
C PRO A 135 -19.50 -6.78 -5.45
N LEU A 136 -19.52 -8.04 -4.97
CA LEU A 136 -18.75 -8.46 -3.82
C LEU A 136 -17.24 -8.40 -4.10
N GLY A 137 -16.81 -8.91 -5.27
CA GLY A 137 -15.42 -8.85 -5.69
C GLY A 137 -14.92 -7.41 -5.82
N VAL A 138 -15.75 -6.51 -6.39
CA VAL A 138 -15.43 -5.08 -6.50
C VAL A 138 -15.29 -4.44 -5.12
N LEU A 139 -16.19 -4.72 -4.17
CA LEU A 139 -16.13 -4.19 -2.81
C LEU A 139 -14.86 -4.64 -2.09
N ILE A 140 -14.53 -5.93 -2.17
CA ILE A 140 -13.33 -6.49 -1.56
C ILE A 140 -12.07 -5.87 -2.21
N PHE A 141 -12.05 -5.74 -3.54
CA PHE A 141 -10.95 -5.10 -4.26
C PHE A 141 -10.73 -3.64 -3.81
N ILE A 142 -11.80 -2.88 -3.64
CA ILE A 142 -11.78 -1.50 -3.12
C ILE A 142 -11.16 -1.46 -1.72
N ILE A 143 -11.67 -2.28 -0.79
CA ILE A 143 -11.20 -2.32 0.60
C ILE A 143 -9.73 -2.74 0.66
N THR A 144 -9.35 -3.75 -0.11
CA THR A 144 -7.97 -4.28 -0.13
C THR A 144 -7.00 -3.25 -0.72
N THR A 145 -7.38 -2.56 -1.80
CA THR A 145 -6.56 -1.50 -2.43
C THR A 145 -6.43 -0.29 -1.52
N ALA A 146 -7.49 0.11 -0.82
CA ALA A 146 -7.46 1.18 0.17
C ALA A 146 -6.53 0.83 1.35
N SER A 147 -6.63 -0.40 1.86
CA SER A 147 -5.76 -0.92 2.92
C SER A 147 -4.30 -0.94 2.49
N PHE A 148 -4.01 -1.41 1.29
CA PHE A 148 -2.66 -1.46 0.73
C PHE A 148 -2.07 -0.06 0.54
N SER A 149 -2.88 0.91 0.10
CA SER A 149 -2.49 2.32 0.00
C SER A 149 -2.16 2.90 1.39
N ALA A 150 -2.98 2.62 2.39
CA ALA A 150 -2.74 3.06 3.77
C ALA A 150 -1.44 2.47 4.35
N ILE A 151 -1.15 1.19 4.11
CA ILE A 151 0.07 0.52 4.55
C ILE A 151 1.31 1.29 4.07
N TRP A 152 1.41 1.56 2.78
CA TRP A 152 2.61 2.17 2.20
C TRP A 152 2.78 3.64 2.57
N VAL A 153 1.70 4.40 2.69
CA VAL A 153 1.76 5.75 3.27
C VAL A 153 2.16 5.66 4.75
N GLY A 154 1.61 4.72 5.51
CA GLY A 154 1.95 4.47 6.90
C GLY A 154 3.43 4.15 7.11
N ILE A 155 4.01 3.29 6.27
CA ILE A 155 5.45 2.99 6.26
C ILE A 155 6.26 4.26 5.98
N GLY A 156 5.89 5.05 4.96
CA GLY A 156 6.56 6.31 4.64
C GLY A 156 6.52 7.31 5.80
N VAL A 157 5.35 7.49 6.43
CA VAL A 157 5.18 8.35 7.61
C VAL A 157 6.00 7.83 8.79
N ALA A 158 5.97 6.52 9.07
CA ALA A 158 6.76 5.92 10.13
C ALA A 158 8.26 6.16 9.92
N VAL A 159 8.77 5.91 8.71
CA VAL A 159 10.18 6.19 8.35
C VAL A 159 10.53 7.65 8.59
N SER A 160 9.63 8.58 8.25
CA SER A 160 9.88 10.02 8.43
C SER A 160 10.00 10.42 9.91
N THR A 161 9.45 9.65 10.84
CA THR A 161 9.63 9.90 12.29
C THR A 161 10.97 9.41 12.82
N LEU A 162 11.62 8.47 12.14
CA LEU A 162 12.87 7.84 12.60
C LEU A 162 14.10 8.67 12.28
N VAL A 163 14.04 9.55 11.29
CA VAL A 163 15.19 10.33 10.79
C VAL A 163 14.98 11.83 10.92
N ALA A 164 16.07 12.60 10.86
CA ALA A 164 16.03 14.05 11.01
C ALA A 164 16.07 14.81 9.69
N THR A 165 16.33 14.13 8.57
CA THR A 165 16.44 14.77 7.25
C THR A 165 15.57 14.08 6.22
N THR A 166 14.99 14.88 5.33
CA THR A 166 14.15 14.39 4.22
C THR A 166 14.91 13.44 3.30
N ARG A 167 16.21 13.69 3.06
CA ARG A 167 17.05 12.82 2.23
C ARG A 167 17.20 11.42 2.81
N ARG A 168 17.38 11.30 4.15
CA ARG A 168 17.47 10.00 4.81
C ARG A 168 16.11 9.30 4.84
N ALA A 169 15.02 10.05 5.05
CA ALA A 169 13.66 9.49 4.98
C ALA A 169 13.35 8.92 3.60
N LEU A 170 13.71 9.65 2.56
CA LEU A 170 13.56 9.22 1.18
C LEU A 170 14.36 7.94 0.89
N GLY A 171 15.65 7.92 1.25
CA GLY A 171 16.52 6.76 1.04
C GLY A 171 16.01 5.50 1.76
N LEU A 172 15.61 5.61 3.03
CA LEU A 172 15.06 4.49 3.79
C LEU A 172 13.70 4.05 3.24
N GLY A 173 12.82 4.99 2.86
CA GLY A 173 11.53 4.68 2.25
C GLY A 173 11.71 3.89 0.96
N PHE A 174 12.61 4.33 0.07
CA PHE A 174 12.93 3.58 -1.16
C PHE A 174 13.57 2.22 -0.88
N ALA A 175 14.47 2.12 0.10
CA ALA A 175 15.08 0.85 0.46
C ALA A 175 14.02 -0.19 0.89
N ILE A 176 13.02 0.23 1.68
CA ILE A 176 11.91 -0.62 2.10
C ILE A 176 11.03 -1.01 0.91
N VAL A 177 10.74 -0.05 0.00
CA VAL A 177 9.98 -0.34 -1.22
C VAL A 177 10.72 -1.36 -2.09
N ILE A 178 12.01 -1.14 -2.37
CA ILE A 178 12.83 -2.06 -3.17
C ILE A 178 12.88 -3.45 -2.50
N LEU A 179 13.06 -3.49 -1.17
CA LEU A 179 13.09 -4.75 -0.43
C LEU A 179 11.82 -5.56 -0.64
N PHE A 180 10.64 -4.97 -0.41
CA PHE A 180 9.37 -5.72 -0.43
C PHE A 180 8.72 -5.81 -1.81
N ALA A 181 8.98 -4.88 -2.74
CA ALA A 181 8.35 -4.91 -4.05
C ALA A 181 9.21 -5.62 -5.12
N ILE A 182 10.52 -5.80 -4.88
CA ILE A 182 11.44 -6.37 -5.86
C ILE A 182 12.28 -7.49 -5.25
N VAL A 183 13.08 -7.17 -4.22
CA VAL A 183 14.07 -8.12 -3.67
C VAL A 183 13.39 -9.33 -3.05
N TRP A 184 12.25 -9.15 -2.39
CA TRP A 184 11.49 -10.22 -1.75
C TRP A 184 11.07 -11.31 -2.73
N ASP A 185 10.56 -10.90 -3.89
CA ASP A 185 10.15 -11.82 -4.96
C ASP A 185 11.32 -12.49 -5.65
N ILE A 186 12.45 -11.77 -5.78
CA ILE A 186 13.69 -12.34 -6.31
C ILE A 186 14.20 -13.43 -5.37
N ILE A 187 14.24 -13.17 -4.07
CA ILE A 187 14.66 -14.16 -3.05
C ILE A 187 13.77 -15.40 -3.12
N GLU A 188 12.45 -15.23 -3.20
CA GLU A 188 11.50 -16.33 -3.33
C GLU A 188 11.77 -17.15 -4.59
N SER A 189 11.94 -16.47 -5.73
CA SER A 189 12.15 -17.10 -7.03
C SER A 189 13.48 -17.85 -7.09
N VAL A 190 14.56 -17.25 -6.55
CA VAL A 190 15.88 -17.90 -6.49
C VAL A 190 15.85 -19.11 -5.57
N LEU A 191 15.23 -18.99 -4.38
CA LEU A 191 15.12 -20.11 -3.45
C LEU A 191 14.34 -21.27 -4.08
N ARG A 192 13.22 -20.98 -4.75
CA ARG A 192 12.44 -21.99 -5.49
C ARG A 192 13.28 -22.64 -6.57
N GLY A 193 14.02 -21.87 -7.36
CA GLY A 193 14.91 -22.40 -8.42
C GLY A 193 16.01 -23.31 -7.88
N VAL A 194 16.65 -22.94 -6.78
CA VAL A 194 17.68 -23.75 -6.12
C VAL A 194 17.10 -25.07 -5.59
N LEU A 195 15.95 -25.03 -4.89
CA LEU A 195 15.34 -26.23 -4.37
C LEU A 195 14.80 -27.17 -5.46
N LEU A 196 14.30 -26.62 -6.57
CA LEU A 196 13.94 -27.40 -7.76
C LEU A 196 15.13 -28.07 -8.41
N SER A 197 16.26 -27.33 -8.57
CA SER A 197 17.48 -27.89 -9.19
C SER A 197 18.17 -28.95 -8.32
N ALA A 198 17.92 -28.93 -7.03
CA ALA A 198 18.40 -29.93 -6.06
C ALA A 198 17.45 -31.12 -5.87
N ASP A 199 16.36 -31.23 -6.66
CA ASP A 199 15.29 -32.23 -6.52
C ASP A 199 14.66 -32.30 -5.11
N MET A 200 14.75 -31.20 -4.34
CA MET A 200 14.18 -31.13 -2.98
C MET A 200 12.68 -30.81 -2.98
N ILE A 201 12.16 -30.25 -4.07
CA ILE A 201 10.74 -29.92 -4.26
C ILE A 201 10.29 -30.25 -5.68
N SER A 202 9.01 -30.54 -5.88
CA SER A 202 8.42 -30.87 -7.18
C SER A 202 7.65 -29.71 -7.85
N GLY A 203 7.77 -28.47 -7.32
CA GLY A 203 7.11 -27.30 -7.91
C GLY A 203 6.91 -26.15 -6.92
N GLU A 204 6.12 -26.36 -5.86
CA GLU A 204 5.86 -25.33 -4.86
C GLU A 204 6.85 -25.41 -3.69
N LEU A 205 7.10 -24.24 -3.07
CA LEU A 205 7.92 -24.17 -1.86
C LEU A 205 7.18 -24.87 -0.68
N PRO A 206 7.92 -25.42 0.30
CA PRO A 206 7.31 -25.93 1.53
C PRO A 206 6.42 -24.89 2.21
N GLY A 207 5.27 -25.31 2.72
CA GLY A 207 4.22 -24.41 3.21
C GLY A 207 4.69 -23.36 4.22
N LEU A 208 5.60 -23.72 5.16
CA LEU A 208 6.16 -22.75 6.11
C LEU A 208 7.00 -21.66 5.40
N ILE A 209 7.73 -22.00 4.36
CA ILE A 209 8.51 -21.05 3.57
C ILE A 209 7.56 -20.14 2.78
N GLN A 210 6.52 -20.71 2.15
CA GLN A 210 5.48 -19.92 1.50
C GLN A 210 4.81 -18.95 2.47
N PHE A 211 4.54 -19.37 3.71
CA PHE A 211 3.97 -18.52 4.74
C PHE A 211 4.88 -17.31 5.05
N VAL A 212 6.19 -17.52 5.23
CA VAL A 212 7.15 -16.44 5.47
C VAL A 212 7.15 -15.44 4.32
N PHE A 213 7.15 -15.91 3.07
CA PHE A 213 7.04 -15.03 1.91
C PHE A 213 5.68 -14.32 1.84
N GLY A 214 4.60 -15.00 2.24
CA GLY A 214 3.24 -14.47 2.34
C GLY A 214 3.08 -13.33 3.35
N LEU A 215 4.00 -13.20 4.33
CA LEU A 215 3.98 -12.10 5.31
C LEU A 215 4.33 -10.73 4.71
N SER A 216 4.88 -10.66 3.49
CA SER A 216 5.12 -9.36 2.83
C SER A 216 3.81 -8.66 2.49
N PRO A 217 3.77 -7.30 2.55
CA PRO A 217 2.54 -6.57 2.23
C PRO A 217 2.04 -6.85 0.80
N GLY A 218 2.98 -7.01 -0.15
CA GLY A 218 2.67 -7.28 -1.57
C GLY A 218 2.09 -8.67 -1.80
N ASN A 219 2.63 -9.71 -1.15
CA ASN A 219 2.12 -11.07 -1.26
C ASN A 219 0.77 -11.21 -0.55
N ALA A 220 0.64 -10.63 0.65
CA ALA A 220 -0.64 -10.61 1.37
C ALA A 220 -1.74 -9.91 0.55
N PHE A 221 -1.45 -8.75 -0.06
CA PHE A 221 -2.35 -8.07 -0.99
C PHE A 221 -2.76 -8.96 -2.15
N SER A 222 -1.80 -9.65 -2.75
CA SER A 222 -2.04 -10.56 -3.87
C SER A 222 -2.92 -11.76 -3.48
N THR A 223 -2.64 -12.37 -2.33
CA THR A 223 -3.39 -13.54 -1.83
C THR A 223 -4.85 -13.18 -1.53
N VAL A 224 -5.11 -12.01 -0.92
CA VAL A 224 -6.48 -11.53 -0.68
C VAL A 224 -7.24 -11.35 -2.00
N ILE A 225 -6.60 -10.75 -3.02
CA ILE A 225 -7.26 -10.55 -4.32
C ILE A 225 -7.52 -11.88 -5.02
N ILE A 226 -6.56 -12.80 -5.05
CA ILE A 226 -6.76 -14.11 -5.67
C ILE A 226 -7.87 -14.89 -4.96
N GLY A 227 -7.87 -14.93 -3.62
CA GLY A 227 -8.82 -15.75 -2.87
C GLY A 227 -10.24 -15.20 -2.86
N PHE A 228 -10.41 -13.88 -2.71
CA PHE A 228 -11.75 -13.31 -2.55
C PHE A 228 -12.30 -12.60 -3.79
N VAL A 229 -11.43 -12.13 -4.70
CA VAL A 229 -11.86 -11.34 -5.86
C VAL A 229 -11.86 -12.17 -7.14
N ASP A 230 -10.81 -12.96 -7.36
CA ASP A 230 -10.73 -13.88 -8.51
C ASP A 230 -10.86 -15.34 -8.08
N THR A 231 -12.05 -15.74 -7.73
CA THR A 231 -12.36 -17.10 -7.26
C THR A 231 -12.15 -18.20 -8.30
N THR A 232 -11.69 -17.84 -9.50
CA THR A 232 -11.32 -18.84 -10.53
C THR A 232 -9.94 -19.46 -10.28
N GLN A 233 -9.13 -18.84 -9.40
CA GLN A 233 -7.83 -19.36 -8.99
C GLN A 233 -7.95 -20.01 -7.61
N ALA A 234 -7.52 -21.27 -7.50
CA ALA A 234 -7.53 -21.96 -6.22
C ALA A 234 -6.47 -21.40 -5.28
N VAL A 235 -6.87 -21.03 -4.07
CA VAL A 235 -5.93 -20.80 -2.97
C VAL A 235 -5.60 -22.15 -2.34
N THR A 236 -4.34 -22.37 -2.00
CA THR A 236 -3.86 -23.64 -1.41
C THR A 236 -4.69 -24.03 -0.18
N GLY A 237 -5.06 -25.30 -0.05
CA GLY A 237 -5.94 -25.81 1.01
C GLY A 237 -5.38 -25.80 2.44
N VAL A 238 -4.22 -25.15 2.67
CA VAL A 238 -3.58 -25.07 3.98
C VAL A 238 -4.04 -23.78 4.67
N TRP A 239 -4.64 -23.89 5.86
CA TRP A 239 -5.30 -22.79 6.56
C TRP A 239 -4.43 -21.54 6.79
N TYR A 240 -3.12 -21.71 7.05
CA TYR A 240 -2.20 -20.58 7.28
C TYR A 240 -1.75 -19.87 5.99
N LEU A 241 -2.06 -20.43 4.82
CA LEU A 241 -1.85 -19.79 3.51
C LEU A 241 -3.16 -19.21 2.95
N SER A 242 -4.23 -19.22 3.73
CA SER A 242 -5.54 -18.75 3.30
C SER A 242 -5.59 -17.22 3.13
N GLU A 243 -6.53 -16.76 2.32
CA GLU A 243 -6.87 -15.36 2.11
C GLU A 243 -7.25 -14.62 3.40
N TRP A 244 -7.82 -15.33 4.39
CA TRP A 244 -8.16 -14.78 5.71
C TRP A 244 -6.91 -14.44 6.51
N VAL A 245 -5.91 -15.30 6.50
CA VAL A 245 -4.63 -15.05 7.17
C VAL A 245 -3.91 -13.88 6.48
N ALA A 246 -3.93 -13.82 5.15
CA ALA A 246 -3.39 -12.70 4.40
C ALA A 246 -4.09 -11.37 4.75
N ALA A 247 -5.41 -11.37 4.95
CA ALA A 247 -6.15 -10.20 5.40
C ALA A 247 -5.72 -9.73 6.79
N ILE A 248 -5.49 -10.67 7.73
CA ILE A 248 -4.96 -10.36 9.07
C ILE A 248 -3.55 -9.77 8.96
N VAL A 249 -2.70 -10.31 8.10
CA VAL A 249 -1.34 -9.77 7.83
C VAL A 249 -1.42 -8.33 7.33
N LEU A 250 -2.33 -8.03 6.40
CA LEU A 250 -2.53 -6.64 5.93
C LEU A 250 -2.95 -5.70 7.07
N LEU A 251 -3.86 -6.13 7.95
CA LEU A 251 -4.24 -5.34 9.14
C LEU A 251 -3.03 -5.11 10.06
N GLY A 252 -2.20 -6.13 10.27
CA GLY A 252 -0.94 -6.00 11.01
C GLY A 252 0.00 -4.94 10.41
N TRP A 253 0.10 -4.89 9.07
CA TRP A 253 0.91 -3.89 8.37
C TRP A 253 0.34 -2.47 8.44
N ILE A 254 -0.98 -2.29 8.57
CA ILE A 254 -1.57 -0.95 8.81
C ILE A 254 -1.16 -0.42 10.18
N VAL A 255 -1.24 -1.27 11.22
CA VAL A 255 -1.05 -0.85 12.61
C VAL A 255 0.44 -0.83 12.99
N GLY A 256 1.21 -1.84 12.58
CA GLY A 256 2.59 -2.05 13.03
C GLY A 256 3.52 -0.86 12.76
N PRO A 257 3.73 -0.45 11.51
CA PRO A 257 4.63 0.67 11.19
C PRO A 257 4.22 1.98 11.85
N LEU A 258 2.92 2.30 11.88
CA LEU A 258 2.40 3.50 12.52
C LEU A 258 2.64 3.50 14.02
N THR A 259 2.43 2.37 14.69
CA THR A 259 2.68 2.22 16.12
C THR A 259 4.16 2.45 16.43
N VAL A 260 5.05 1.82 15.66
CA VAL A 260 6.51 2.01 15.81
C VAL A 260 6.87 3.49 15.59
N GLY A 261 6.33 4.12 14.54
CA GLY A 261 6.57 5.54 14.25
C GLY A 261 6.13 6.46 15.39
N VAL A 262 4.92 6.25 15.92
CA VAL A 262 4.38 7.04 17.04
C VAL A 262 5.20 6.86 18.30
N LEU A 263 5.51 5.61 18.71
CA LEU A 263 6.26 5.33 19.92
C LEU A 263 7.68 5.90 19.86
N ARG A 264 8.34 5.83 18.72
CA ARG A 264 9.66 6.44 18.53
C ARG A 264 9.59 7.96 18.58
N PHE A 265 8.58 8.56 17.97
CA PHE A 265 8.43 10.02 17.97
C PHE A 265 8.10 10.58 19.37
N GLU A 266 7.32 9.84 20.18
CA GLU A 266 7.04 10.24 21.57
C GLU A 266 8.29 10.23 22.46
N ARG A 267 9.21 9.28 22.23
CA ARG A 267 10.44 9.11 23.02
C ARG A 267 11.62 9.97 22.54
N ARG A 268 11.47 10.67 21.42
CA ARG A 268 12.55 11.47 20.84
C ARG A 268 12.69 12.80 21.57
N ASP A 269 13.88 13.06 22.14
CA ASP A 269 14.22 14.37 22.66
C ASP A 269 14.39 15.35 21.49
N LEU A 270 13.73 16.48 21.59
CA LEU A 270 13.83 17.58 20.63
C LEU A 270 14.86 18.55 21.18
N GLN A 271 16.15 18.22 21.04
CA GLN A 271 17.26 19.14 21.33
C GLN A 271 17.60 19.95 20.09
#